data_f426a1b0b6e9e55314dd5e378f84911d
#
_entry.id   f426a1b0b6e9e55314dd5e378f84911d
#
_cell.length_a   1.000
_cell.length_b   1.000
_cell.length_c   1.000
_cell.angle_alpha   90.00
_cell.angle_beta   90.00
_cell.angle_gamma   90.00
#
_symmetry.space_group_name_H-M   'P 1'
#
loop_
_entity.id
_entity.type
_entity.pdbx_description
1 polymer ?
#
loop_
_entity_poly.entity_id
_entity_poly.type
_entity_poly.pdbx_seq_one_letter_code
_entity_poly.pdbx_strand_id
1 'polypeptide(L)'
;RGRFPLCRMAAPNNTSTPKKLVVIYAPPGMPGHLFPAVELGKLLVVQGLEVTVVLGGEDSHGAGGSFLAGIEAASPSLSFHCLPRATLPSDVPAGSFEAQLFGLARASNPDLRDFLRSASPAPEALVIDFFCSSALDVGVELGIPTYFFHTTCIASVAFCLYQQVIHEQTALSFRDLGSDLLHVPGLPPIPADHLPAFILDRDSLSSKFFLGASERLCNSQGLIMNSCRSLEPRATDAIVSGLCTLPGRRTPPLYCIGPLIKPDEAGMQRHECLAWLDGQPKASVVFLSFGSLGRFSAEQIKQMAAGLETSGQRFLWVVRRPTGDEHQPAGDLNALFPEGFLHHTKERGLVVMSWVPQQAVLAHGAVGGFVTHCGWNSVLEAVMAGVPMLAWPLYAEQHTNKVFLVEEMRLAVAIEGYDKEMVEAQEVAAKVRWLIESDGGRELRQRTLAAMRQAKEALDDGGESRTALLNLAREWKNAGDIGNYAIIN
;
A
#
# COMPACT_ATOMS: atom_id res chain seq x y z
N ARG A 1 71.31 -7.11 -31.91
CA ARG A 1 70.80 -7.41 -30.56
C ARG A 1 70.20 -6.12 -30.05
N GLY A 2 68.96 -5.84 -30.41
CA GLY A 2 68.18 -4.69 -29.92
C GLY A 2 67.16 -5.16 -28.85
N ARG A 3 67.26 -4.60 -27.66
CA ARG A 3 66.23 -4.76 -26.60
C ARG A 3 65.18 -3.68 -26.83
N PHE A 4 63.90 -4.12 -27.02
CA PHE A 4 62.74 -3.24 -26.95
C PHE A 4 62.33 -3.06 -25.47
N PRO A 5 61.98 -1.83 -25.02
CA PRO A 5 61.49 -1.63 -23.68
C PRO A 5 60.03 -2.09 -23.57
N LEU A 6 59.76 -2.91 -22.56
CA LEU A 6 58.40 -3.31 -22.14
C LEU A 6 57.60 -2.07 -21.67
N CYS A 7 56.60 -1.70 -22.47
CA CYS A 7 55.60 -0.73 -22.07
C CYS A 7 54.80 -1.33 -20.92
N ARG A 8 54.94 -0.77 -19.70
CA ARG A 8 54.08 -1.08 -18.59
C ARG A 8 52.66 -0.55 -18.92
N MET A 9 51.75 -1.44 -19.23
CA MET A 9 50.33 -1.09 -19.24
C MET A 9 49.95 -0.66 -17.82
N ALA A 10 49.51 0.59 -17.68
CA ALA A 10 48.89 1.06 -16.46
C ALA A 10 47.59 0.26 -16.21
N ALA A 11 47.44 -0.25 -15.01
CA ALA A 11 46.19 -0.87 -14.59
C ALA A 11 45.05 0.14 -14.77
N PRO A 12 43.85 -0.28 -15.21
CA PRO A 12 42.71 0.62 -15.30
C PRO A 12 42.40 1.15 -13.90
N ASN A 13 42.46 2.48 -13.74
CA ASN A 13 41.97 3.16 -12.57
C ASN A 13 40.47 2.87 -12.47
N ASN A 14 40.10 1.95 -11.60
CA ASN A 14 38.73 1.66 -11.25
C ASN A 14 38.23 2.74 -10.25
N THR A 15 38.13 3.99 -10.72
CA THR A 15 37.44 5.04 -9.99
C THR A 15 35.95 4.82 -10.21
N SER A 16 35.34 3.93 -9.41
CA SER A 16 33.88 3.87 -9.31
C SER A 16 33.42 5.23 -8.79
N THR A 17 32.69 5.97 -9.62
CA THR A 17 31.99 7.18 -9.17
C THR A 17 31.25 6.85 -7.88
N PRO A 18 31.38 7.65 -6.81
CA PRO A 18 30.67 7.39 -5.57
C PRO A 18 29.16 7.31 -5.87
N LYS A 19 28.52 6.25 -5.38
CA LYS A 19 27.09 6.06 -5.57
C LYS A 19 26.35 7.18 -4.83
N LYS A 20 25.27 7.66 -5.41
CA LYS A 20 24.37 8.66 -4.84
C LYS A 20 23.42 8.01 -3.84
N LEU A 21 23.26 8.61 -2.65
CA LEU A 21 22.41 8.09 -1.57
C LEU A 21 20.98 8.64 -1.69
N VAL A 22 20.01 7.75 -1.56
CA VAL A 22 18.59 8.07 -1.35
C VAL A 22 18.17 7.53 0.01
N VAL A 23 17.49 8.34 0.79
CA VAL A 23 16.92 7.95 2.07
C VAL A 23 15.41 7.79 1.94
N ILE A 24 14.87 6.64 2.36
CA ILE A 24 13.42 6.38 2.41
C ILE A 24 13.00 6.32 3.87
N TYR A 25 12.11 7.21 4.30
CA TYR A 25 11.62 7.27 5.68
C TYR A 25 10.19 6.73 5.76
N ALA A 26 10.02 5.60 6.42
CA ALA A 26 8.75 4.89 6.59
C ALA A 26 8.22 4.99 8.03
N PRO A 27 6.89 5.00 8.24
CA PRO A 27 6.30 5.06 9.57
C PRO A 27 6.53 3.75 10.34
N PRO A 28 6.64 3.83 11.69
CA PRO A 28 6.81 2.64 12.52
C PRO A 28 5.57 1.75 12.51
N GLY A 29 5.77 0.43 12.64
CA GLY A 29 4.69 -0.52 12.91
C GLY A 29 3.67 -0.71 11.78
N MET A 30 3.94 -0.25 10.56
CA MET A 30 3.02 -0.33 9.43
C MET A 30 3.57 -1.19 8.27
N PRO A 31 3.40 -2.52 8.31
CA PRO A 31 3.89 -3.41 7.26
C PRO A 31 3.38 -3.05 5.85
N GLY A 32 2.12 -2.59 5.74
CA GLY A 32 1.52 -2.15 4.49
C GLY A 32 2.21 -0.95 3.83
N HIS A 33 2.96 -0.15 4.60
CA HIS A 33 3.78 0.95 4.12
C HIS A 33 5.24 0.55 3.95
N LEU A 34 5.77 -0.24 4.89
CA LEU A 34 7.17 -0.65 4.88
C LEU A 34 7.52 -1.56 3.69
N PHE A 35 6.70 -2.58 3.40
CA PHE A 35 7.01 -3.49 2.30
C PHE A 35 7.11 -2.80 0.94
N PRO A 36 6.17 -1.95 0.51
CA PRO A 36 6.33 -1.20 -0.73
C PRO A 36 7.55 -0.25 -0.73
N ALA A 37 7.89 0.35 0.42
CA ALA A 37 9.08 1.20 0.55
C ALA A 37 10.38 0.40 0.35
N VAL A 38 10.44 -0.82 0.88
CA VAL A 38 11.56 -1.76 0.67
C VAL A 38 11.65 -2.17 -0.81
N GLU A 39 10.53 -2.49 -1.45
CA GLU A 39 10.53 -2.84 -2.88
C GLU A 39 10.96 -1.65 -3.76
N LEU A 40 10.51 -0.42 -3.44
CA LEU A 40 11.02 0.79 -4.08
C LEU A 40 12.55 0.89 -3.92
N GLY A 41 13.04 0.70 -2.70
CA GLY A 41 14.48 0.73 -2.41
C GLY A 41 15.27 -0.26 -3.25
N LYS A 42 14.81 -1.51 -3.37
CA LYS A 42 15.44 -2.54 -4.21
C LYS A 42 15.52 -2.12 -5.67
N LEU A 43 14.43 -1.55 -6.21
CA LEU A 43 14.41 -1.06 -7.58
C LEU A 43 15.40 0.09 -7.81
N LEU A 44 15.55 0.99 -6.85
CA LEU A 44 16.51 2.10 -6.91
C LEU A 44 17.96 1.59 -6.85
N VAL A 45 18.24 0.57 -6.04
CA VAL A 45 19.57 -0.10 -6.01
C VAL A 45 19.91 -0.72 -7.35
N VAL A 46 18.95 -1.38 -8.02
CA VAL A 46 19.14 -1.90 -9.38
C VAL A 46 19.47 -0.77 -10.36
N GLN A 47 18.98 0.44 -10.12
CA GLN A 47 19.37 1.63 -10.89
C GLN A 47 20.73 2.21 -10.49
N GLY A 48 21.48 1.60 -9.58
CA GLY A 48 22.83 2.01 -9.17
C GLY A 48 22.88 3.12 -8.12
N LEU A 49 21.79 3.34 -7.40
CA LEU A 49 21.74 4.23 -6.24
C LEU A 49 22.09 3.44 -4.96
N GLU A 50 22.61 4.12 -3.95
CA GLU A 50 22.62 3.61 -2.58
C GLU A 50 21.30 3.97 -1.89
N VAL A 51 20.74 3.05 -1.11
CA VAL A 51 19.46 3.29 -0.45
C VAL A 51 19.55 2.92 1.02
N THR A 52 19.13 3.83 1.88
CA THR A 52 18.93 3.57 3.30
C THR A 52 17.46 3.74 3.64
N VAL A 53 16.83 2.69 4.17
CA VAL A 53 15.48 2.74 4.72
C VAL A 53 15.56 3.12 6.18
N VAL A 54 15.00 4.27 6.54
CA VAL A 54 14.94 4.78 7.91
C VAL A 54 13.56 4.47 8.49
N LEU A 55 13.54 3.95 9.71
CA LEU A 55 12.33 3.62 10.45
C LEU A 55 12.20 4.49 11.69
N GLY A 56 11.03 5.03 11.93
CA GLY A 56 10.72 5.66 13.23
C GLY A 56 10.76 4.62 14.34
N GLY A 57 11.36 4.98 15.48
CA GLY A 57 11.71 4.17 16.64
C GLY A 57 10.86 2.94 16.92
N GLU A 58 11.22 1.81 16.34
CA GLU A 58 10.69 0.51 16.72
C GLU A 58 11.49 -0.05 17.90
N ASP A 59 10.85 -0.88 18.73
CA ASP A 59 11.56 -1.67 19.72
C ASP A 59 12.50 -2.63 18.98
N SER A 60 13.80 -2.35 19.00
CA SER A 60 14.84 -3.25 18.49
C SER A 60 14.89 -4.59 19.25
N HIS A 61 14.07 -4.74 20.31
CA HIS A 61 13.94 -5.92 21.15
C HIS A 61 12.49 -6.39 21.16
N GLY A 62 12.26 -7.67 20.88
CA GLY A 62 10.93 -8.30 20.85
C GLY A 62 10.42 -8.64 19.46
N ALA A 63 9.09 -8.72 19.29
CA ALA A 63 8.46 -9.11 18.03
C ALA A 63 8.77 -8.15 16.87
N GLY A 64 8.90 -6.84 17.14
CA GLY A 64 9.28 -5.83 16.14
C GLY A 64 10.72 -6.03 15.64
N GLY A 65 11.67 -6.31 16.54
CA GLY A 65 13.06 -6.56 16.17
C GLY A 65 13.25 -7.81 15.30
N SER A 66 12.53 -8.89 15.59
CA SER A 66 12.59 -10.11 14.77
C SER A 66 11.96 -9.91 13.38
N PHE A 67 10.91 -9.09 13.29
CA PHE A 67 10.27 -8.74 12.03
C PHE A 67 11.20 -7.92 11.13
N LEU A 68 11.84 -6.90 11.68
CA LEU A 68 12.80 -6.08 10.95
C LEU A 68 14.02 -6.90 10.52
N ALA A 69 14.59 -7.72 11.40
CA ALA A 69 15.71 -8.61 11.06
C ALA A 69 15.35 -9.56 9.88
N GLY A 70 14.11 -10.03 9.81
CA GLY A 70 13.62 -10.81 8.66
C GLY A 70 13.62 -10.00 7.36
N ILE A 71 13.19 -8.75 7.40
CA ILE A 71 13.19 -7.85 6.22
C ILE A 71 14.62 -7.53 5.80
N GLU A 72 15.52 -7.23 6.73
CA GLU A 72 16.94 -6.97 6.46
C GLU A 72 17.60 -8.18 5.80
N ALA A 73 17.39 -9.37 6.36
CA ALA A 73 17.92 -10.63 5.80
C ALA A 73 17.39 -10.89 4.37
N ALA A 74 16.12 -10.56 4.10
CA ALA A 74 15.49 -10.70 2.79
C ALA A 74 15.89 -9.58 1.80
N SER A 75 16.59 -8.55 2.25
CA SER A 75 16.91 -7.35 1.44
C SER A 75 18.36 -6.89 1.62
N PRO A 76 19.36 -7.77 1.39
CA PRO A 76 20.77 -7.49 1.70
C PRO A 76 21.40 -6.37 0.84
N SER A 77 20.70 -5.91 -0.17
CA SER A 77 21.12 -4.78 -1.01
C SER A 77 20.78 -3.41 -0.43
N LEU A 78 19.99 -3.36 0.63
CA LEU A 78 19.56 -2.13 1.30
C LEU A 78 20.28 -1.97 2.64
N SER A 79 20.48 -0.71 3.03
CA SER A 79 20.82 -0.36 4.40
C SER A 79 19.56 -0.01 5.19
N PHE A 80 19.53 -0.35 6.47
CA PHE A 80 18.43 0.01 7.36
C PHE A 80 18.96 0.81 8.55
N HIS A 81 18.18 1.79 8.99
CA HIS A 81 18.49 2.60 10.15
C HIS A 81 17.24 2.83 10.99
N CYS A 82 17.30 2.45 12.27
CA CYS A 82 16.22 2.69 13.22
C CYS A 82 16.54 3.95 14.02
N LEU A 83 15.65 4.94 13.96
CA LEU A 83 15.72 6.10 14.82
C LEU A 83 15.44 5.69 16.28
N PRO A 84 15.94 6.46 17.28
CA PRO A 84 15.54 6.28 18.66
C PRO A 84 14.01 6.30 18.82
N ARG A 85 13.50 5.57 19.83
CA ARG A 85 12.07 5.58 20.13
C ARG A 85 11.61 6.96 20.59
N ALA A 86 10.77 7.59 19.78
CA ALA A 86 10.18 8.87 20.13
C ALA A 86 9.09 8.70 21.21
N THR A 87 9.01 9.68 22.11
CA THR A 87 7.90 9.80 23.07
C THR A 87 6.72 10.47 22.38
N LEU A 88 5.53 9.91 22.55
CA LEU A 88 4.30 10.52 22.03
C LEU A 88 4.14 11.93 22.62
N PRO A 89 3.99 12.98 21.80
CA PRO A 89 3.79 14.33 22.29
C PRO A 89 2.51 14.43 23.14
N SER A 90 2.55 15.25 24.20
CA SER A 90 1.43 15.41 25.14
C SER A 90 0.16 16.02 24.52
N ASP A 91 0.29 16.69 23.38
CA ASP A 91 -0.81 17.24 22.59
C ASP A 91 -1.51 16.19 21.72
N VAL A 92 -1.00 14.94 21.66
CA VAL A 92 -1.57 13.84 20.85
C VAL A 92 -2.34 12.88 21.75
N PRO A 93 -3.67 12.69 21.53
CA PRO A 93 -4.47 11.80 22.35
C PRO A 93 -4.11 10.33 22.13
N ALA A 94 -4.09 9.55 23.23
CA ALA A 94 -3.79 8.13 23.21
C ALA A 94 -4.85 7.27 22.47
N GLY A 95 -6.05 7.81 22.24
CA GLY A 95 -7.17 7.07 21.62
C GLY A 95 -7.25 7.13 20.09
N SER A 96 -6.36 7.87 19.40
CA SER A 96 -6.37 7.98 17.94
C SER A 96 -5.08 7.44 17.36
N PHE A 97 -5.18 6.30 16.68
CA PHE A 97 -4.05 5.61 16.07
C PHE A 97 -3.34 6.50 15.01
N GLU A 98 -4.12 7.13 14.13
CA GLU A 98 -3.56 7.96 13.05
C GLU A 98 -2.93 9.24 13.60
N ALA A 99 -3.54 9.87 14.60
CA ALA A 99 -2.92 11.02 15.27
C ALA A 99 -1.59 10.64 15.94
N GLN A 100 -1.52 9.43 16.52
CA GLN A 100 -0.26 8.93 17.10
C GLN A 100 0.81 8.71 16.02
N LEU A 101 0.46 8.17 14.85
CA LEU A 101 1.43 8.00 13.76
C LEU A 101 2.02 9.33 13.33
N PHE A 102 1.19 10.34 13.04
CA PHE A 102 1.66 11.68 12.70
C PHE A 102 2.47 12.31 13.85
N GLY A 103 2.01 12.14 15.10
CA GLY A 103 2.67 12.68 16.28
C GLY A 103 4.05 12.07 16.52
N LEU A 104 4.18 10.75 16.42
CA LEU A 104 5.45 10.05 16.56
C LEU A 104 6.42 10.40 15.43
N ALA A 105 5.95 10.46 14.19
CA ALA A 105 6.78 10.89 13.07
C ALA A 105 7.30 12.32 13.28
N ARG A 106 6.44 13.25 13.75
CA ARG A 106 6.84 14.61 14.11
C ARG A 106 7.88 14.63 15.24
N ALA A 107 7.69 13.82 16.27
CA ALA A 107 8.60 13.73 17.40
C ALA A 107 9.98 13.13 17.02
N SER A 108 10.03 12.31 15.97
CA SER A 108 11.29 11.71 15.46
C SER A 108 12.08 12.66 14.54
N ASN A 109 11.56 13.83 14.16
CA ASN A 109 12.24 14.74 13.23
C ASN A 109 13.63 15.22 13.71
N PRO A 110 13.89 15.48 15.01
CA PRO A 110 15.24 15.82 15.47
C PRO A 110 16.25 14.70 15.18
N ASP A 111 15.91 13.45 15.47
CA ASP A 111 16.79 12.31 15.24
C ASP A 111 16.99 12.04 13.74
N LEU A 112 15.92 12.19 12.93
CA LEU A 112 16.00 12.12 11.47
C LEU A 112 16.95 13.20 10.92
N ARG A 113 16.85 14.43 11.42
CA ARG A 113 17.73 15.54 11.02
C ARG A 113 19.19 15.22 11.32
N ASP A 114 19.49 14.71 12.51
CA ASP A 114 20.86 14.37 12.91
C ASP A 114 21.41 13.21 12.08
N PHE A 115 20.59 12.20 11.79
CA PHE A 115 20.94 11.13 10.87
C PHE A 115 21.28 11.68 9.47
N LEU A 116 20.40 12.49 8.88
CA LEU A 116 20.60 13.05 7.53
C LEU A 116 21.85 13.94 7.43
N ARG A 117 22.14 14.72 8.47
CA ARG A 117 23.36 15.55 8.54
C ARG A 117 24.64 14.73 8.63
N SER A 118 24.59 13.57 9.29
CA SER A 118 25.75 12.69 9.47
C SER A 118 25.95 11.71 8.33
N ALA A 119 24.97 11.58 7.43
CA ALA A 119 25.01 10.62 6.33
C ALA A 119 26.16 10.93 5.35
N SER A 120 26.89 9.90 4.98
CA SER A 120 27.99 9.97 4.00
C SER A 120 27.90 8.80 3.02
N PRO A 121 27.68 9.09 1.73
CA PRO A 121 27.53 10.41 1.11
C PRO A 121 26.27 11.17 1.56
N ALA A 122 26.24 12.48 1.33
CA ALA A 122 25.03 13.28 1.60
C ALA A 122 23.86 12.78 0.74
N PRO A 123 22.61 12.74 1.28
CA PRO A 123 21.46 12.28 0.52
C PRO A 123 21.12 13.21 -0.66
N GLU A 124 20.93 12.65 -1.84
CA GLU A 124 20.45 13.37 -3.03
C GLU A 124 18.94 13.57 -3.02
N ALA A 125 18.23 12.66 -2.33
CA ALA A 125 16.78 12.75 -2.15
C ALA A 125 16.34 12.11 -0.82
N LEU A 126 15.28 12.68 -0.24
CA LEU A 126 14.54 12.13 0.86
C LEU A 126 13.15 11.72 0.37
N VAL A 127 12.82 10.45 0.48
CA VAL A 127 11.49 9.91 0.16
C VAL A 127 10.77 9.64 1.47
N ILE A 128 9.62 10.26 1.68
CA ILE A 128 8.87 10.16 2.93
C ILE A 128 7.49 9.55 2.69
N ASP A 129 7.05 8.73 3.64
CA ASP A 129 5.66 8.26 3.68
C ASP A 129 4.70 9.40 4.04
N PHE A 130 3.43 9.27 3.67
CA PHE A 130 2.39 10.27 3.97
C PHE A 130 2.26 10.57 5.48
N PHE A 131 2.32 9.54 6.34
CA PHE A 131 2.28 9.73 7.80
C PHE A 131 3.53 10.41 8.34
N CYS A 132 4.62 10.38 7.59
CA CYS A 132 5.88 11.08 7.91
C CYS A 132 5.94 12.50 7.33
N SER A 133 4.81 13.10 6.96
CA SER A 133 4.72 14.38 6.23
C SER A 133 5.46 15.55 6.89
N SER A 134 5.61 15.56 8.22
CA SER A 134 6.39 16.57 8.94
C SER A 134 7.89 16.53 8.63
N ALA A 135 8.40 15.41 8.11
CA ALA A 135 9.80 15.29 7.69
C ALA A 135 10.13 16.12 6.44
N LEU A 136 9.11 16.60 5.70
CA LEU A 136 9.32 17.60 4.64
C LEU A 136 10.05 18.84 5.17
N ASP A 137 9.69 19.29 6.37
CA ASP A 137 10.31 20.47 7.00
C ASP A 137 11.81 20.23 7.27
N VAL A 138 12.20 18.99 7.63
CA VAL A 138 13.60 18.59 7.78
C VAL A 138 14.33 18.60 6.44
N GLY A 139 13.71 18.07 5.38
CA GLY A 139 14.26 18.10 4.02
C GLY A 139 14.49 19.52 3.54
N VAL A 140 13.53 20.42 3.73
CA VAL A 140 13.65 21.85 3.38
C VAL A 140 14.78 22.53 4.17
N GLU A 141 14.87 22.30 5.49
CA GLU A 141 15.94 22.85 6.33
C GLU A 141 17.34 22.42 5.85
N LEU A 142 17.47 21.16 5.43
CA LEU A 142 18.76 20.61 5.00
C LEU A 142 19.04 20.79 3.50
N GLY A 143 18.11 21.39 2.75
CA GLY A 143 18.23 21.54 1.30
C GLY A 143 18.17 20.23 0.52
N ILE A 144 17.55 19.18 1.11
CA ILE A 144 17.41 17.86 0.49
C ILE A 144 16.07 17.79 -0.27
N PRO A 145 16.07 17.55 -1.60
CA PRO A 145 14.84 17.36 -2.37
C PRO A 145 13.99 16.25 -1.76
N THR A 146 12.73 16.58 -1.39
CA THR A 146 11.87 15.65 -0.65
C THR A 146 10.65 15.27 -1.47
N TYR A 147 10.40 13.96 -1.58
CA TYR A 147 9.32 13.34 -2.33
C TYR A 147 8.40 12.57 -1.39
N PHE A 148 7.09 12.56 -1.67
CA PHE A 148 6.18 11.67 -0.97
C PHE A 148 6.06 10.34 -1.70
N PHE A 149 6.11 9.23 -0.96
CA PHE A 149 5.78 7.91 -1.46
C PHE A 149 4.42 7.46 -0.91
N HIS A 150 3.50 7.18 -1.80
CA HIS A 150 2.14 6.77 -1.45
C HIS A 150 1.93 5.29 -1.76
N THR A 151 1.51 4.55 -0.74
CA THR A 151 1.17 3.12 -0.80
C THR A 151 -0.33 2.88 -0.98
N THR A 152 -1.06 3.91 -1.36
CA THR A 152 -2.48 3.91 -1.68
C THR A 152 -2.73 4.20 -3.17
N CYS A 153 -3.99 4.18 -3.62
CA CYS A 153 -4.37 4.48 -5.00
C CYS A 153 -4.15 5.97 -5.36
N ILE A 154 -3.99 6.27 -6.66
CA ILE A 154 -3.84 7.63 -7.17
C ILE A 154 -5.10 8.46 -6.86
N ALA A 155 -6.27 7.84 -6.93
CA ALA A 155 -7.54 8.47 -6.59
C ALA A 155 -7.57 8.99 -5.14
N SER A 156 -7.00 8.25 -4.17
CA SER A 156 -6.88 8.73 -2.77
C SER A 156 -5.98 9.96 -2.68
N VAL A 157 -4.90 10.03 -3.46
CA VAL A 157 -4.01 11.21 -3.49
C VAL A 157 -4.70 12.40 -4.18
N ALA A 158 -5.49 12.17 -5.23
CA ALA A 158 -6.34 13.20 -5.83
C ALA A 158 -7.31 13.81 -4.81
N PHE A 159 -7.95 12.95 -3.98
CA PHE A 159 -8.77 13.41 -2.86
C PHE A 159 -7.96 14.22 -1.83
N CYS A 160 -6.79 13.75 -1.42
CA CYS A 160 -5.92 14.47 -0.47
C CYS A 160 -5.59 15.89 -0.99
N LEU A 161 -5.18 16.01 -2.24
CA LEU A 161 -4.89 17.32 -2.85
C LEU A 161 -6.13 18.21 -2.90
N TYR A 162 -7.30 17.65 -3.24
CA TYR A 162 -8.56 18.38 -3.38
C TYR A 162 -9.24 18.70 -2.05
N GLN A 163 -8.83 18.04 -0.97
CA GLN A 163 -9.41 18.25 0.36
C GLN A 163 -9.34 19.71 0.81
N GLN A 164 -8.28 20.44 0.46
CA GLN A 164 -8.15 21.86 0.74
C GLN A 164 -9.28 22.67 0.06
N VAL A 165 -9.61 22.34 -1.18
CA VAL A 165 -10.70 22.98 -1.92
C VAL A 165 -12.03 22.74 -1.22
N ILE A 166 -12.28 21.50 -0.78
CA ILE A 166 -13.50 21.15 -0.02
C ILE A 166 -13.56 21.95 1.29
N HIS A 167 -12.44 22.05 2.00
CA HIS A 167 -12.36 22.80 3.27
C HIS A 167 -12.60 24.30 3.11
N GLU A 168 -12.29 24.89 1.95
CA GLU A 168 -12.64 26.29 1.65
C GLU A 168 -14.13 26.46 1.28
N GLN A 169 -14.74 25.43 0.69
CA GLN A 169 -16.12 25.48 0.22
C GLN A 169 -17.15 25.24 1.33
N THR A 170 -16.80 24.50 2.38
CA THR A 170 -17.72 24.19 3.50
C THR A 170 -17.01 24.21 4.85
N ALA A 171 -17.74 24.72 5.87
CA ALA A 171 -17.34 24.62 7.26
C ALA A 171 -17.83 23.32 7.95
N LEU A 172 -18.69 22.53 7.29
CA LEU A 172 -19.22 21.30 7.83
C LEU A 172 -18.16 20.21 7.94
N SER A 173 -18.28 19.36 8.94
CA SER A 173 -17.53 18.11 9.00
C SER A 173 -18.09 17.10 7.99
N PHE A 174 -17.24 16.18 7.49
CA PHE A 174 -17.72 15.16 6.55
C PHE A 174 -18.83 14.29 7.15
N ARG A 175 -18.78 14.01 8.46
CA ARG A 175 -19.88 13.29 9.14
C ARG A 175 -21.23 14.02 9.07
N ASP A 176 -21.24 15.35 9.01
CA ASP A 176 -22.46 16.15 8.96
C ASP A 176 -23.08 16.17 7.54
N LEU A 177 -22.29 15.77 6.54
CA LEU A 177 -22.72 15.58 5.17
C LEU A 177 -23.38 14.20 4.95
N GLY A 178 -23.16 13.24 5.86
CA GLY A 178 -23.73 11.89 5.75
C GLY A 178 -23.36 11.22 4.41
N SER A 179 -24.36 10.79 3.66
CA SER A 179 -24.18 10.16 2.34
C SER A 179 -24.16 11.15 1.16
N ASP A 180 -24.07 12.45 1.42
CA ASP A 180 -23.91 13.44 0.33
C ASP A 180 -22.65 13.12 -0.50
N LEU A 181 -22.76 13.34 -1.81
CA LEU A 181 -21.73 12.97 -2.76
C LEU A 181 -20.68 14.08 -2.88
N LEU A 182 -19.44 13.74 -2.59
CA LEU A 182 -18.29 14.60 -2.84
C LEU A 182 -17.83 14.43 -4.29
N HIS A 183 -17.70 15.54 -4.99
CA HIS A 183 -17.24 15.57 -6.39
C HIS A 183 -15.80 16.05 -6.46
N VAL A 184 -14.88 15.11 -6.67
CA VAL A 184 -13.45 15.38 -6.85
C VAL A 184 -13.10 15.18 -8.32
N PRO A 185 -12.36 16.12 -8.96
CA PRO A 185 -11.96 15.98 -10.36
C PRO A 185 -11.25 14.65 -10.64
N GLY A 186 -11.67 13.97 -11.69
CA GLY A 186 -11.11 12.69 -12.10
C GLY A 186 -11.58 11.46 -11.31
N LEU A 187 -12.39 11.63 -10.27
CA LEU A 187 -12.92 10.55 -9.44
C LEU A 187 -14.43 10.34 -9.68
N PRO A 188 -14.94 9.13 -9.45
CA PRO A 188 -16.38 8.94 -9.30
C PRO A 188 -16.85 9.67 -8.03
N PRO A 189 -18.15 10.05 -7.94
CA PRO A 189 -18.70 10.66 -6.74
C PRO A 189 -18.49 9.76 -5.51
N ILE A 190 -18.01 10.35 -4.41
CA ILE A 190 -17.68 9.62 -3.18
C ILE A 190 -18.71 10.02 -2.11
N PRO A 191 -19.48 9.10 -1.51
CA PRO A 191 -20.27 9.41 -0.33
C PRO A 191 -19.37 9.89 0.81
N ALA A 192 -19.74 10.98 1.49
CA ALA A 192 -18.89 11.57 2.53
C ALA A 192 -18.68 10.63 3.73
N ASP A 193 -19.66 9.79 4.05
CA ASP A 193 -19.57 8.74 5.08
C ASP A 193 -18.66 7.55 4.70
N HIS A 194 -18.25 7.45 3.42
CA HIS A 194 -17.24 6.48 2.98
C HIS A 194 -15.79 6.95 3.18
N LEU A 195 -15.59 8.18 3.60
CA LEU A 195 -14.25 8.65 3.96
C LEU A 195 -13.72 7.94 5.22
N PRO A 196 -12.39 7.89 5.40
CA PRO A 196 -11.81 7.30 6.60
C PRO A 196 -12.37 7.92 7.89
N ALA A 197 -12.75 7.08 8.85
CA ALA A 197 -13.43 7.52 10.08
C ALA A 197 -12.66 8.63 10.82
N PHE A 198 -11.34 8.62 10.78
CA PHE A 198 -10.47 9.57 11.47
C PHE A 198 -10.48 10.98 10.87
N ILE A 199 -11.01 11.18 9.65
CA ILE A 199 -11.17 12.51 9.03
C ILE A 199 -12.62 13.00 8.99
N LEU A 200 -13.59 12.18 9.43
CA LEU A 200 -15.00 12.56 9.39
C LEU A 200 -15.31 13.77 10.26
N ASP A 201 -14.63 13.90 11.40
CA ASP A 201 -14.70 15.08 12.26
C ASP A 201 -13.61 16.07 11.93
N ARG A 202 -13.98 17.21 11.31
CA ARG A 202 -13.09 18.29 10.91
C ARG A 202 -12.25 18.85 12.07
N ASP A 203 -12.81 18.88 13.27
CA ASP A 203 -12.16 19.45 14.45
C ASP A 203 -11.24 18.47 15.17
N SER A 204 -11.29 17.19 14.84
CA SER A 204 -10.41 16.18 15.40
C SER A 204 -8.94 16.46 15.06
N LEU A 205 -8.03 16.05 15.95
CA LEU A 205 -6.59 16.21 15.72
C LEU A 205 -6.11 15.39 14.53
N SER A 206 -6.68 14.18 14.33
CA SER A 206 -6.36 13.33 13.19
C SER A 206 -6.72 14.00 11.86
N SER A 207 -7.91 14.61 11.78
CA SER A 207 -8.35 15.35 10.60
C SER A 207 -7.42 16.54 10.31
N LYS A 208 -7.05 17.30 11.35
CA LYS A 208 -6.10 18.43 11.22
C LYS A 208 -4.72 17.98 10.77
N PHE A 209 -4.21 16.87 11.28
CA PHE A 209 -2.94 16.30 10.81
C PHE A 209 -3.03 15.83 9.37
N PHE A 210 -4.13 15.17 9.01
CA PHE A 210 -4.35 14.69 7.65
C PHE A 210 -4.44 15.85 6.65
N LEU A 211 -5.20 16.90 6.98
CA LEU A 211 -5.28 18.11 6.17
C LEU A 211 -3.90 18.77 6.02
N GLY A 212 -3.17 18.94 7.12
CA GLY A 212 -1.82 19.52 7.09
C GLY A 212 -0.82 18.66 6.29
N ALA A 213 -0.96 17.33 6.32
CA ALA A 213 -0.17 16.44 5.47
C ALA A 213 -0.53 16.63 3.99
N SER A 214 -1.82 16.76 3.68
CA SER A 214 -2.33 17.02 2.32
C SER A 214 -1.83 18.35 1.76
N GLU A 215 -1.77 19.38 2.59
CA GLU A 215 -1.19 20.69 2.21
C GLU A 215 0.31 20.61 1.87
N ARG A 216 1.04 19.76 2.60
CA ARG A 216 2.47 19.55 2.36
C ARG A 216 2.78 18.88 1.04
N LEU A 217 1.84 18.10 0.48
CA LEU A 217 2.03 17.47 -0.83
C LEU A 217 2.42 18.48 -1.89
N CYS A 218 1.75 19.63 -1.95
CA CYS A 218 2.03 20.70 -2.91
C CYS A 218 3.42 21.33 -2.77
N ASN A 219 4.06 21.20 -1.62
CA ASN A 219 5.38 21.75 -1.32
C ASN A 219 6.53 20.75 -1.58
N SER A 220 6.21 19.50 -1.90
CA SER A 220 7.20 18.46 -2.21
C SER A 220 7.80 18.60 -3.61
N GLN A 221 8.90 17.92 -3.86
CA GLN A 221 9.50 17.84 -5.20
C GLN A 221 8.69 16.95 -6.15
N GLY A 222 7.96 15.95 -5.61
CA GLY A 222 7.12 15.06 -6.39
C GLY A 222 6.38 14.04 -5.55
N LEU A 223 5.42 13.38 -6.18
CA LEU A 223 4.58 12.33 -5.62
C LEU A 223 4.91 11.02 -6.32
N ILE A 224 5.37 10.02 -5.57
CA ILE A 224 5.71 8.69 -6.05
C ILE A 224 4.57 7.77 -5.65
N MET A 225 3.96 7.09 -6.63
CA MET A 225 2.75 6.28 -6.46
C MET A 225 3.04 4.80 -6.62
N ASN A 226 2.62 3.98 -5.66
CA ASN A 226 2.53 2.53 -5.84
C ASN A 226 1.25 2.16 -6.63
N SER A 227 1.19 2.62 -7.87
CA SER A 227 0.14 2.36 -8.85
C SER A 227 0.68 2.66 -10.24
N CYS A 228 -0.09 2.40 -11.30
CA CYS A 228 0.24 2.78 -12.68
C CYS A 228 -0.89 3.60 -13.31
N ARG A 229 -0.54 4.45 -14.26
CA ARG A 229 -1.50 5.33 -14.94
C ARG A 229 -2.59 4.54 -15.65
N SER A 230 -2.24 3.42 -16.26
CA SER A 230 -3.18 2.57 -16.98
C SER A 230 -4.29 1.96 -16.10
N LEU A 231 -4.05 1.81 -14.78
CA LEU A 231 -5.07 1.39 -13.83
C LEU A 231 -5.98 2.55 -13.39
N GLU A 232 -5.45 3.78 -13.30
CA GLU A 232 -6.16 4.95 -12.75
C GLU A 232 -5.99 6.18 -13.65
N PRO A 233 -6.38 6.11 -14.95
CA PRO A 233 -6.08 7.16 -15.92
C PRO A 233 -6.75 8.50 -15.58
N ARG A 234 -8.02 8.49 -15.15
CA ARG A 234 -8.78 9.73 -14.87
C ARG A 234 -8.22 10.49 -13.67
N ALA A 235 -7.92 9.78 -12.57
CA ALA A 235 -7.30 10.37 -11.39
C ALA A 235 -5.91 10.94 -11.72
N THR A 236 -5.10 10.19 -12.48
CA THR A 236 -3.79 10.63 -12.96
C THR A 236 -3.89 11.90 -13.78
N ASP A 237 -4.79 11.93 -14.77
CA ASP A 237 -4.98 13.09 -15.65
C ASP A 237 -5.46 14.32 -14.87
N ALA A 238 -6.36 14.16 -13.91
CA ALA A 238 -6.84 15.23 -13.06
C ALA A 238 -5.73 15.86 -12.21
N ILE A 239 -4.87 15.02 -11.59
CA ILE A 239 -3.71 15.52 -10.84
C ILE A 239 -2.74 16.26 -11.77
N VAL A 240 -2.31 15.60 -12.85
CA VAL A 240 -1.31 16.17 -13.78
C VAL A 240 -1.80 17.48 -14.40
N SER A 241 -3.11 17.61 -14.65
CA SER A 241 -3.73 18.83 -15.15
C SER A 241 -3.95 19.91 -14.08
N GLY A 242 -3.58 19.65 -12.81
CA GLY A 242 -3.73 20.62 -11.71
C GLY A 242 -5.16 20.82 -11.22
N LEU A 243 -6.11 19.94 -11.62
CA LEU A 243 -7.53 20.09 -11.26
C LEU A 243 -7.81 19.76 -9.77
N CYS A 244 -6.89 19.05 -9.11
CA CYS A 244 -7.05 18.61 -7.73
C CYS A 244 -6.40 19.58 -6.72
N THR A 245 -5.78 20.69 -7.15
CA THR A 245 -5.13 21.66 -6.28
C THR A 245 -5.85 22.99 -6.28
N LEU A 246 -5.70 23.77 -5.22
CA LEU A 246 -6.21 25.14 -5.15
C LEU A 246 -5.65 25.99 -6.31
N PRO A 247 -6.44 26.92 -6.87
CA PRO A 247 -5.97 27.84 -7.90
C PRO A 247 -4.69 28.57 -7.47
N GLY A 248 -3.67 28.57 -8.33
CA GLY A 248 -2.39 29.19 -8.07
C GLY A 248 -1.42 28.37 -7.21
N ARG A 249 -1.84 27.23 -6.65
CA ARG A 249 -0.94 26.28 -6.01
C ARG A 249 -0.23 25.40 -7.04
N ARG A 250 1.03 25.08 -6.78
CA ARG A 250 1.79 24.13 -7.60
C ARG A 250 1.24 22.72 -7.43
N THR A 251 1.03 22.01 -8.53
CA THR A 251 0.84 20.56 -8.51
C THR A 251 2.20 19.90 -8.67
N PRO A 252 2.65 19.06 -7.73
CA PRO A 252 3.92 18.36 -7.86
C PRO A 252 3.90 17.36 -9.02
N PRO A 253 5.06 17.06 -9.65
CA PRO A 253 5.17 15.95 -10.62
C PRO A 253 4.70 14.63 -10.00
N LEU A 254 4.05 13.79 -10.81
CA LEU A 254 3.54 12.49 -10.41
C LEU A 254 4.34 11.38 -11.08
N TYR A 255 4.91 10.49 -10.27
CA TYR A 255 5.69 9.33 -10.71
C TYR A 255 4.93 8.04 -10.36
N CYS A 256 4.16 7.51 -11.30
CA CYS A 256 3.46 6.24 -11.15
C CYS A 256 4.45 5.11 -11.45
N ILE A 257 4.97 4.43 -10.43
CA ILE A 257 6.07 3.45 -10.55
C ILE A 257 5.65 2.01 -10.22
N GLY A 258 4.41 1.83 -9.77
CA GLY A 258 3.85 0.53 -9.39
C GLY A 258 3.22 -0.24 -10.56
N PRO A 259 2.64 -1.40 -10.25
CA PRO A 259 2.49 -2.01 -8.91
C PRO A 259 3.78 -2.56 -8.31
N LEU A 260 4.13 -2.13 -7.09
CA LEU A 260 5.20 -2.73 -6.29
C LEU A 260 4.58 -3.78 -5.36
N ILE A 261 4.89 -5.03 -5.61
CA ILE A 261 4.38 -6.16 -4.84
C ILE A 261 5.59 -6.87 -4.24
N LYS A 262 5.51 -7.22 -2.94
CA LYS A 262 6.54 -8.02 -2.29
C LYS A 262 6.63 -9.38 -3.00
N PRO A 263 7.77 -9.76 -3.57
CA PRO A 263 7.91 -11.09 -4.17
C PRO A 263 7.79 -12.18 -3.09
N ASP A 264 7.29 -13.36 -3.48
CA ASP A 264 7.28 -14.52 -2.60
C ASP A 264 8.71 -14.87 -2.19
N GLU A 265 8.92 -15.19 -0.92
CA GLU A 265 10.23 -15.54 -0.38
C GLU A 265 10.67 -16.90 -0.94
N ALA A 266 11.64 -16.87 -1.84
CA ALA A 266 12.24 -18.07 -2.39
C ALA A 266 12.95 -18.86 -1.28
N GLY A 267 12.56 -20.14 -1.08
CA GLY A 267 13.18 -21.05 -0.13
C GLY A 267 12.41 -21.31 1.16
N MET A 268 11.27 -20.69 1.41
CA MET A 268 10.39 -21.09 2.50
C MET A 268 9.74 -22.45 2.22
N GLN A 269 9.57 -23.24 3.29
CA GLN A 269 8.78 -24.47 3.20
C GLN A 269 7.40 -24.15 2.65
N ARG A 270 6.98 -24.88 1.61
CA ARG A 270 5.70 -24.66 0.93
C ARG A 270 4.54 -24.71 1.93
N HIS A 271 3.79 -23.64 2.04
CA HIS A 271 2.66 -23.56 2.97
C HIS A 271 1.57 -24.57 2.61
N GLU A 272 0.96 -25.20 3.64
CA GLU A 272 -0.05 -26.25 3.46
C GLU A 272 -1.24 -25.82 2.57
N CYS A 273 -1.65 -24.56 2.61
CA CYS A 273 -2.73 -24.05 1.77
C CYS A 273 -2.41 -24.15 0.26
N LEU A 274 -1.15 -24.02 -0.14
CA LEU A 274 -0.75 -24.18 -1.55
C LEU A 274 -0.83 -25.65 -1.99
N ALA A 275 -0.46 -26.57 -1.09
CA ALA A 275 -0.62 -28.02 -1.36
C ALA A 275 -2.11 -28.41 -1.48
N TRP A 276 -2.99 -27.81 -0.68
CA TRP A 276 -4.43 -28.00 -0.79
C TRP A 276 -4.97 -27.43 -2.12
N LEU A 277 -4.51 -26.25 -2.53
CA LEU A 277 -4.90 -25.60 -3.80
C LEU A 277 -4.51 -26.45 -5.03
N ASP A 278 -3.38 -27.17 -5.00
CA ASP A 278 -2.98 -28.08 -6.10
C ASP A 278 -4.03 -29.13 -6.41
N GLY A 279 -4.76 -29.59 -5.40
CA GLY A 279 -5.86 -30.55 -5.56
C GLY A 279 -7.16 -29.96 -6.08
N GLN A 280 -7.25 -28.64 -6.28
CA GLN A 280 -8.50 -27.99 -6.65
C GLN A 280 -8.58 -27.70 -8.15
N PRO A 281 -9.80 -27.76 -8.74
CA PRO A 281 -9.99 -27.40 -10.15
C PRO A 281 -9.58 -25.96 -10.44
N LYS A 282 -9.15 -25.70 -11.68
CA LYS A 282 -8.76 -24.36 -12.13
C LYS A 282 -9.86 -23.34 -11.91
N ALA A 283 -9.51 -22.19 -11.33
CA ALA A 283 -10.38 -21.03 -11.12
C ALA A 283 -11.71 -21.36 -10.39
N SER A 284 -11.67 -22.30 -9.44
CA SER A 284 -12.85 -22.77 -8.70
C SER A 284 -12.88 -22.34 -7.23
N VAL A 285 -11.77 -21.84 -6.70
CA VAL A 285 -11.64 -21.50 -5.28
C VAL A 285 -11.84 -20.00 -5.08
N VAL A 286 -12.71 -19.61 -4.16
CA VAL A 286 -12.80 -18.25 -3.65
C VAL A 286 -11.87 -18.12 -2.46
N PHE A 287 -10.92 -17.21 -2.54
CA PHE A 287 -10.04 -16.86 -1.46
C PHE A 287 -10.66 -15.74 -0.63
N LEU A 288 -10.65 -15.83 0.70
CA LEU A 288 -11.11 -14.79 1.61
C LEU A 288 -9.98 -14.38 2.53
N SER A 289 -9.58 -13.10 2.47
CA SER A 289 -8.57 -12.51 3.34
C SER A 289 -8.82 -11.02 3.56
N PHE A 290 -8.76 -10.59 4.81
CA PHE A 290 -9.13 -9.25 5.24
C PHE A 290 -7.93 -8.46 5.79
N GLY A 291 -6.73 -8.79 5.30
CA GLY A 291 -5.48 -8.13 5.65
C GLY A 291 -4.97 -8.47 7.06
N SER A 292 -3.99 -7.70 7.52
CA SER A 292 -3.33 -7.97 8.81
C SER A 292 -4.17 -7.55 10.03
N LEU A 293 -5.08 -6.60 9.88
CA LEU A 293 -5.87 -6.03 10.96
C LEU A 293 -7.36 -6.35 10.89
N GLY A 294 -7.87 -6.82 9.74
CA GLY A 294 -9.30 -7.10 9.54
C GLY A 294 -9.81 -8.19 10.46
N ARG A 295 -10.82 -7.86 11.25
CA ARG A 295 -11.49 -8.76 12.21
C ARG A 295 -13.00 -8.55 12.13
N PHE A 296 -13.72 -9.59 12.46
CA PHE A 296 -15.18 -9.59 12.51
C PHE A 296 -15.68 -9.99 13.89
N SER A 297 -16.93 -9.68 14.20
CA SER A 297 -17.63 -10.25 15.36
C SER A 297 -17.80 -11.76 15.17
N ALA A 298 -18.01 -12.48 16.28
CA ALA A 298 -18.29 -13.91 16.22
C ALA A 298 -19.56 -14.22 15.41
N GLU A 299 -20.56 -13.35 15.49
CA GLU A 299 -21.83 -13.47 14.76
C GLU A 299 -21.60 -13.31 13.25
N GLN A 300 -20.78 -12.31 12.83
CA GLN A 300 -20.45 -12.13 11.42
C GLN A 300 -19.67 -13.32 10.86
N ILE A 301 -18.75 -13.89 11.64
CA ILE A 301 -18.01 -15.11 11.24
C ILE A 301 -18.99 -16.26 11.00
N LYS A 302 -20.00 -16.43 11.86
CA LYS A 302 -21.03 -17.47 11.68
C LYS A 302 -21.88 -17.25 10.42
N GLN A 303 -22.26 -16.00 10.13
CA GLN A 303 -22.97 -15.67 8.88
C GLN A 303 -22.11 -15.97 7.63
N MET A 304 -20.84 -15.62 7.68
CA MET A 304 -19.88 -15.92 6.59
C MET A 304 -19.76 -17.44 6.38
N ALA A 305 -19.61 -18.21 7.46
CA ALA A 305 -19.50 -19.65 7.41
C ALA A 305 -20.78 -20.28 6.82
N ALA A 306 -21.95 -19.90 7.31
CA ALA A 306 -23.24 -20.38 6.78
C ALA A 306 -23.41 -20.01 5.29
N GLY A 307 -23.00 -18.80 4.89
CA GLY A 307 -23.01 -18.37 3.50
C GLY A 307 -22.08 -19.19 2.61
N LEU A 308 -20.85 -19.44 3.06
CA LEU A 308 -19.89 -20.29 2.33
C LEU A 308 -20.37 -21.73 2.21
N GLU A 309 -20.93 -22.30 3.28
CA GLU A 309 -21.53 -23.62 3.25
C GLU A 309 -22.68 -23.71 2.25
N THR A 310 -23.62 -22.76 2.32
CA THR A 310 -24.80 -22.67 1.45
C THR A 310 -24.43 -22.38 0.00
N SER A 311 -23.32 -21.66 -0.25
CA SER A 311 -22.86 -21.35 -1.61
C SER A 311 -22.54 -22.60 -2.42
N GLY A 312 -22.11 -23.67 -1.78
CA GLY A 312 -21.60 -24.87 -2.43
C GLY A 312 -20.23 -24.71 -3.09
N GLN A 313 -19.68 -23.52 -3.09
CA GLN A 313 -18.40 -23.21 -3.75
C GLN A 313 -17.19 -23.66 -2.93
N ARG A 314 -16.05 -23.81 -3.62
CA ARG A 314 -14.75 -24.07 -2.97
C ARG A 314 -14.21 -22.78 -2.40
N PHE A 315 -13.60 -22.84 -1.20
CA PHE A 315 -13.05 -21.65 -0.57
C PHE A 315 -11.76 -21.94 0.22
N LEU A 316 -10.89 -20.95 0.26
CA LEU A 316 -9.78 -20.83 1.20
C LEU A 316 -10.01 -19.56 2.02
N TRP A 317 -10.20 -19.71 3.31
CA TRP A 317 -10.55 -18.60 4.20
C TRP A 317 -9.52 -18.40 5.30
N VAL A 318 -8.89 -17.23 5.33
CA VAL A 318 -8.03 -16.80 6.43
C VAL A 318 -8.89 -16.12 7.48
N VAL A 319 -9.05 -16.77 8.63
CA VAL A 319 -9.87 -16.28 9.75
C VAL A 319 -8.96 -15.75 10.84
N ARG A 320 -9.33 -14.58 11.38
CA ARG A 320 -8.73 -14.05 12.60
C ARG A 320 -9.70 -14.19 13.76
N ARG A 321 -9.16 -14.17 14.98
CA ARG A 321 -10.01 -14.18 16.18
C ARG A 321 -10.98 -13.03 16.14
N PRO A 322 -12.21 -13.24 16.65
CA PRO A 322 -13.21 -12.19 16.74
C PRO A 322 -12.70 -10.96 17.51
N THR A 323 -13.30 -9.82 17.25
CA THR A 323 -13.12 -8.60 18.04
C THR A 323 -13.49 -8.86 19.50
N GLY A 324 -12.65 -8.45 20.44
CA GLY A 324 -12.81 -8.68 21.88
C GLY A 324 -12.08 -9.92 22.42
N ASP A 325 -11.71 -10.88 21.56
CA ASP A 325 -11.06 -12.13 21.96
C ASP A 325 -9.56 -12.20 21.55
N GLU A 326 -8.95 -11.08 21.20
CA GLU A 326 -7.59 -11.01 20.62
C GLU A 326 -6.52 -11.59 21.54
N HIS A 327 -6.71 -11.49 22.86
CA HIS A 327 -5.74 -11.86 23.87
C HIS A 327 -6.02 -13.22 24.55
N GLN A 328 -7.12 -13.89 24.18
CA GLN A 328 -7.44 -15.18 24.75
C GLN A 328 -6.57 -16.30 24.17
N PRO A 329 -6.26 -17.38 24.90
CA PRO A 329 -5.57 -18.56 24.37
C PRO A 329 -6.31 -19.12 23.15
N ALA A 330 -5.61 -19.88 22.31
CA ALA A 330 -6.24 -20.51 21.15
C ALA A 330 -7.38 -21.43 21.61
N GLY A 331 -8.61 -20.95 21.44
CA GLY A 331 -9.82 -21.73 21.67
C GLY A 331 -10.03 -22.78 20.57
N ASP A 332 -11.02 -23.65 20.78
CA ASP A 332 -11.43 -24.61 19.76
C ASP A 332 -11.94 -23.86 18.52
N LEU A 333 -11.32 -24.14 17.37
CA LEU A 333 -11.71 -23.59 16.08
C LEU A 333 -13.18 -23.86 15.78
N ASN A 334 -13.72 -24.99 16.24
CA ASN A 334 -15.14 -25.35 16.05
C ASN A 334 -16.08 -24.37 16.77
N ALA A 335 -15.64 -23.73 17.85
CA ALA A 335 -16.47 -22.78 18.58
C ALA A 335 -16.74 -21.47 17.81
N LEU A 336 -15.92 -21.15 16.82
CA LEU A 336 -16.07 -19.96 15.97
C LEU A 336 -17.14 -20.11 14.89
N PHE A 337 -17.50 -21.35 14.54
CA PHE A 337 -18.35 -21.65 13.39
C PHE A 337 -19.66 -22.31 13.83
N PRO A 338 -20.69 -22.33 12.95
CA PRO A 338 -21.88 -23.16 13.15
C PRO A 338 -21.48 -24.63 13.32
N GLU A 339 -22.28 -25.36 14.12
CA GLU A 339 -22.07 -26.80 14.36
C GLU A 339 -21.95 -27.58 13.02
N GLY A 340 -20.90 -28.39 12.90
CA GLY A 340 -20.68 -29.24 11.73
C GLY A 340 -20.08 -28.52 10.53
N PHE A 341 -19.91 -27.21 10.50
CA PHE A 341 -19.41 -26.45 9.34
C PHE A 341 -18.10 -27.02 8.77
N LEU A 342 -17.10 -27.20 9.61
CA LEU A 342 -15.79 -27.73 9.16
C LEU A 342 -15.91 -29.14 8.60
N HIS A 343 -16.80 -29.97 9.15
CA HIS A 343 -17.04 -31.33 8.67
C HIS A 343 -17.78 -31.32 7.32
N HIS A 344 -18.82 -30.51 7.18
CA HIS A 344 -19.63 -30.45 5.95
C HIS A 344 -18.87 -29.83 4.78
N THR A 345 -17.87 -29.00 5.06
CA THR A 345 -17.10 -28.29 4.02
C THR A 345 -15.72 -28.90 3.75
N LYS A 346 -15.30 -29.93 4.47
CA LYS A 346 -13.93 -30.50 4.44
C LYS A 346 -13.38 -30.82 3.04
N GLU A 347 -14.26 -31.22 2.10
CA GLU A 347 -13.87 -31.61 0.73
C GLU A 347 -13.69 -30.41 -0.21
N ARG A 348 -14.18 -29.22 0.18
CA ARG A 348 -14.20 -28.02 -0.67
C ARG A 348 -13.75 -26.73 0.04
N GLY A 349 -13.52 -26.76 1.33
CA GLY A 349 -13.13 -25.61 2.14
C GLY A 349 -11.88 -25.86 2.94
N LEU A 350 -11.00 -24.86 2.97
CA LEU A 350 -9.87 -24.82 3.89
C LEU A 350 -9.94 -23.52 4.71
N VAL A 351 -9.95 -23.66 6.03
CA VAL A 351 -9.90 -22.53 6.97
C VAL A 351 -8.51 -22.48 7.60
N VAL A 352 -7.88 -21.31 7.60
CA VAL A 352 -6.54 -21.08 8.12
C VAL A 352 -6.58 -19.95 9.13
N MET A 353 -6.07 -20.17 10.35
CA MET A 353 -6.00 -19.15 11.41
C MET A 353 -4.65 -18.42 11.46
N SER A 354 -3.67 -18.91 10.73
CA SER A 354 -2.33 -18.33 10.65
C SER A 354 -2.17 -17.43 9.41
N TRP A 355 -0.99 -16.86 9.27
CA TRP A 355 -0.60 -16.17 8.05
C TRP A 355 -0.52 -17.15 6.87
N VAL A 356 -0.91 -16.68 5.67
CA VAL A 356 -0.74 -17.39 4.41
C VAL A 356 0.06 -16.53 3.43
N PRO A 357 0.82 -17.14 2.48
CA PRO A 357 1.52 -16.39 1.43
C PRO A 357 0.48 -15.89 0.40
N GLN A 358 -0.14 -14.73 0.70
CA GLN A 358 -1.31 -14.22 -0.03
C GLN A 358 -1.04 -14.08 -1.53
N GLN A 359 0.14 -13.62 -1.89
CA GLN A 359 0.52 -13.45 -3.30
C GLN A 359 0.59 -14.79 -4.02
N ALA A 360 1.24 -15.80 -3.43
CA ALA A 360 1.30 -17.16 -4.00
C ALA A 360 -0.08 -17.79 -4.10
N VAL A 361 -0.95 -17.56 -3.10
CA VAL A 361 -2.35 -18.00 -3.13
C VAL A 361 -3.10 -17.36 -4.30
N LEU A 362 -3.04 -16.02 -4.44
CA LEU A 362 -3.70 -15.30 -5.52
C LEU A 362 -3.17 -15.72 -6.91
N ALA A 363 -1.86 -15.93 -7.02
CA ALA A 363 -1.24 -16.38 -8.27
C ALA A 363 -1.53 -17.85 -8.61
N HIS A 364 -2.12 -18.62 -7.69
CA HIS A 364 -2.41 -20.05 -7.90
C HIS A 364 -3.56 -20.25 -8.88
N GLY A 365 -3.37 -21.12 -9.86
CA GLY A 365 -4.34 -21.38 -10.94
C GLY A 365 -5.71 -21.87 -10.49
N ALA A 366 -5.85 -22.39 -9.28
CA ALA A 366 -7.12 -22.83 -8.69
C ALA A 366 -7.97 -21.65 -8.18
N VAL A 367 -7.33 -20.48 -7.86
CA VAL A 367 -8.06 -19.33 -7.33
C VAL A 367 -8.86 -18.66 -8.44
N GLY A 368 -10.15 -18.54 -8.20
CA GLY A 368 -11.14 -18.00 -9.14
C GLY A 368 -11.75 -16.69 -8.71
N GLY A 369 -11.58 -16.26 -7.45
CA GLY A 369 -12.11 -15.03 -6.92
C GLY A 369 -11.48 -14.68 -5.58
N PHE A 370 -11.57 -13.43 -5.20
CA PHE A 370 -11.00 -12.90 -3.96
C PHE A 370 -12.01 -12.03 -3.22
N VAL A 371 -12.37 -12.39 -1.99
CA VAL A 371 -13.11 -11.52 -1.08
C VAL A 371 -12.09 -10.73 -0.28
N THR A 372 -12.07 -9.41 -0.51
CA THR A 372 -11.04 -8.52 0.00
C THR A 372 -11.61 -7.35 0.79
N HIS A 373 -10.87 -6.92 1.81
CA HIS A 373 -11.13 -5.68 2.54
C HIS A 373 -10.81 -4.40 1.74
N CYS A 374 -10.37 -4.50 0.49
CA CYS A 374 -10.02 -3.37 -0.38
C CYS A 374 -8.77 -2.57 0.07
N GLY A 375 -7.90 -3.10 0.93
CA GLY A 375 -6.59 -2.50 1.20
C GLY A 375 -5.73 -2.51 -0.07
N TRP A 376 -5.07 -1.39 -0.39
CA TRP A 376 -4.49 -1.17 -1.72
C TRP A 376 -3.45 -2.22 -2.14
N ASN A 377 -2.58 -2.66 -1.22
CA ASN A 377 -1.61 -3.74 -1.53
C ASN A 377 -2.31 -5.03 -1.95
N SER A 378 -3.38 -5.43 -1.24
CA SER A 378 -4.15 -6.63 -1.60
C SER A 378 -4.88 -6.47 -2.94
N VAL A 379 -5.32 -5.25 -3.27
CA VAL A 379 -5.89 -4.94 -4.58
C VAL A 379 -4.84 -5.12 -5.68
N LEU A 380 -3.64 -4.55 -5.50
CA LEU A 380 -2.56 -4.69 -6.47
C LEU A 380 -2.14 -6.15 -6.67
N GLU A 381 -2.05 -6.93 -5.58
CA GLU A 381 -1.76 -8.36 -5.64
C GLU A 381 -2.83 -9.12 -6.46
N ALA A 382 -4.12 -8.82 -6.23
CA ALA A 382 -5.21 -9.43 -6.97
C ALA A 382 -5.21 -9.04 -8.46
N VAL A 383 -4.94 -7.76 -8.76
CA VAL A 383 -4.81 -7.25 -10.13
C VAL A 383 -3.67 -7.96 -10.85
N MET A 384 -2.48 -8.03 -10.24
CA MET A 384 -1.30 -8.69 -10.84
C MET A 384 -1.46 -10.20 -11.02
N ALA A 385 -2.34 -10.82 -10.23
CA ALA A 385 -2.75 -12.22 -10.38
C ALA A 385 -3.91 -12.42 -11.37
N GLY A 386 -4.60 -11.35 -11.80
CA GLY A 386 -5.78 -11.43 -12.68
C GLY A 386 -7.01 -12.03 -11.99
N VAL A 387 -7.13 -11.87 -10.66
CA VAL A 387 -8.20 -12.46 -9.84
C VAL A 387 -9.28 -11.41 -9.60
N PRO A 388 -10.54 -11.65 -10.01
CA PRO A 388 -11.66 -10.75 -9.77
C PRO A 388 -12.03 -10.68 -8.29
N MET A 389 -12.53 -9.52 -7.83
CA MET A 389 -12.72 -9.24 -6.42
C MET A 389 -14.20 -9.08 -6.02
N LEU A 390 -14.52 -9.51 -4.81
CA LEU A 390 -15.69 -9.05 -4.04
C LEU A 390 -15.19 -8.09 -2.97
N ALA A 391 -15.70 -6.87 -3.02
CA ALA A 391 -15.28 -5.78 -2.15
C ALA A 391 -16.07 -5.78 -0.84
N TRP A 392 -15.35 -5.90 0.27
CA TRP A 392 -15.90 -5.86 1.65
C TRP A 392 -15.00 -4.99 2.53
N PRO A 393 -15.07 -3.65 2.37
CA PRO A 393 -14.23 -2.73 3.13
C PRO A 393 -14.56 -2.77 4.63
N LEU A 394 -13.56 -2.52 5.48
CA LEU A 394 -13.68 -2.59 6.94
C LEU A 394 -13.24 -1.32 7.66
N TYR A 395 -12.12 -0.70 7.29
CA TYR A 395 -11.52 0.44 7.99
C TYR A 395 -10.61 1.26 7.05
N ALA A 396 -10.01 2.32 7.56
CA ALA A 396 -9.11 3.22 6.84
C ALA A 396 -9.74 3.76 5.54
N GLU A 397 -8.97 3.85 4.46
CA GLU A 397 -9.44 4.31 3.15
C GLU A 397 -10.16 3.23 2.31
N GLN A 398 -10.43 2.06 2.90
CA GLN A 398 -10.96 0.90 2.19
C GLN A 398 -12.35 1.14 1.57
N HIS A 399 -13.20 1.96 2.22
CA HIS A 399 -14.52 2.32 1.70
C HIS A 399 -14.39 3.17 0.43
N THR A 400 -13.45 4.12 0.41
CA THR A 400 -13.15 4.90 -0.80
C THR A 400 -12.49 4.04 -1.87
N ASN A 401 -11.56 3.16 -1.52
CA ASN A 401 -10.97 2.20 -2.45
C ASN A 401 -12.04 1.31 -3.11
N LYS A 402 -13.07 0.89 -2.33
CA LYS A 402 -14.20 0.13 -2.88
C LYS A 402 -14.95 0.95 -3.94
N VAL A 403 -15.19 2.24 -3.70
CA VAL A 403 -15.85 3.10 -4.72
C VAL A 403 -15.04 3.09 -6.03
N PHE A 404 -13.73 3.28 -5.96
CA PHE A 404 -12.87 3.28 -7.14
C PHE A 404 -12.83 1.92 -7.83
N LEU A 405 -12.73 0.84 -7.06
CA LEU A 405 -12.70 -0.53 -7.61
C LEU A 405 -13.99 -0.91 -8.33
N VAL A 406 -15.14 -0.48 -7.81
CA VAL A 406 -16.45 -0.84 -8.36
C VAL A 406 -16.86 0.10 -9.48
N GLU A 407 -16.78 1.41 -9.26
CA GLU A 407 -17.37 2.41 -10.16
C GLU A 407 -16.40 2.85 -11.28
N GLU A 408 -15.11 2.94 -10.97
CA GLU A 408 -14.10 3.45 -11.92
C GLU A 408 -13.36 2.30 -12.62
N MET A 409 -12.65 1.48 -11.85
CA MET A 409 -11.84 0.40 -12.41
C MET A 409 -12.68 -0.79 -12.87
N ARG A 410 -13.85 -1.00 -12.26
CA ARG A 410 -14.77 -2.11 -12.51
C ARG A 410 -14.11 -3.48 -12.37
N LEU A 411 -13.24 -3.61 -11.37
CA LEU A 411 -12.49 -4.82 -11.03
C LEU A 411 -13.08 -5.56 -9.84
N ALA A 412 -14.10 -5.00 -9.21
CA ALA A 412 -14.81 -5.60 -8.09
C ALA A 412 -16.31 -5.41 -8.18
N VAL A 413 -17.03 -6.24 -7.42
CA VAL A 413 -18.44 -6.04 -7.08
C VAL A 413 -18.54 -5.98 -5.56
N ALA A 414 -19.32 -5.04 -5.03
CA ALA A 414 -19.48 -4.91 -3.58
C ALA A 414 -20.38 -6.05 -3.03
N ILE A 415 -20.04 -6.52 -1.84
CA ILE A 415 -20.95 -7.30 -1.00
C ILE A 415 -21.92 -6.31 -0.37
N GLU A 416 -23.21 -6.54 -0.53
CA GLU A 416 -24.24 -5.62 -0.01
C GLU A 416 -24.35 -5.74 1.52
N GLY A 417 -24.60 -4.63 2.18
CA GLY A 417 -24.71 -4.59 3.63
C GLY A 417 -23.38 -4.58 4.38
N TYR A 418 -22.24 -4.44 3.69
CA TYR A 418 -20.93 -4.28 4.34
C TYR A 418 -20.86 -3.06 5.27
N ASP A 419 -21.69 -2.07 5.02
CA ASP A 419 -21.86 -0.80 5.75
C ASP A 419 -22.96 -0.85 6.82
N LYS A 420 -23.60 -2.02 7.00
CA LYS A 420 -24.61 -2.29 8.02
C LYS A 420 -23.99 -3.05 9.19
N GLU A 421 -24.81 -3.28 10.21
CA GLU A 421 -24.42 -4.03 11.39
C GLU A 421 -23.93 -5.44 11.04
N MET A 422 -24.54 -6.09 10.03
CA MET A 422 -24.21 -7.46 9.63
C MET A 422 -24.49 -7.72 8.15
N VAL A 423 -23.59 -8.46 7.50
CA VAL A 423 -23.82 -9.06 6.19
C VAL A 423 -24.41 -10.46 6.40
N GLU A 424 -25.58 -10.69 5.83
CA GLU A 424 -26.32 -11.93 5.96
C GLU A 424 -25.69 -13.08 5.15
N ALA A 425 -25.87 -14.31 5.62
CA ALA A 425 -25.37 -15.52 4.97
C ALA A 425 -25.85 -15.66 3.52
N GLN A 426 -27.10 -15.25 3.23
CA GLN A 426 -27.68 -15.29 1.91
C GLN A 426 -26.92 -14.42 0.92
N GLU A 427 -26.49 -13.23 1.33
CA GLU A 427 -25.72 -12.32 0.50
C GLU A 427 -24.34 -12.91 0.20
N VAL A 428 -23.64 -13.41 1.23
CA VAL A 428 -22.35 -14.10 1.04
C VAL A 428 -22.47 -15.24 0.06
N ALA A 429 -23.49 -16.10 0.23
CA ALA A 429 -23.74 -17.23 -0.66
C ALA A 429 -24.03 -16.79 -2.11
N ALA A 430 -24.86 -15.75 -2.26
CA ALA A 430 -25.26 -15.24 -3.57
C ALA A 430 -24.07 -14.66 -4.33
N LYS A 431 -23.27 -13.79 -3.66
CA LYS A 431 -22.11 -13.13 -4.29
C LYS A 431 -20.98 -14.11 -4.61
N VAL A 432 -20.72 -15.08 -3.73
CA VAL A 432 -19.70 -16.12 -3.97
C VAL A 432 -20.09 -17.01 -5.17
N ARG A 433 -21.34 -17.43 -5.26
CA ARG A 433 -21.85 -18.15 -6.44
C ARG A 433 -21.81 -17.29 -7.71
N TRP A 434 -22.27 -16.04 -7.60
CA TRP A 434 -22.25 -15.11 -8.71
C TRP A 434 -20.84 -14.95 -9.29
N LEU A 435 -19.82 -14.80 -8.44
CA LEU A 435 -18.44 -14.60 -8.86
C LEU A 435 -17.88 -15.79 -9.65
N ILE A 436 -18.25 -17.03 -9.26
CA ILE A 436 -17.69 -18.23 -9.86
C ILE A 436 -18.52 -18.71 -11.07
N GLU A 437 -19.85 -18.67 -11.00
CA GLU A 437 -20.74 -19.36 -11.92
C GLU A 437 -21.39 -18.44 -12.95
N SER A 438 -21.61 -17.17 -12.64
CA SER A 438 -22.39 -16.27 -13.49
C SER A 438 -21.63 -15.73 -14.71
N ASP A 439 -22.36 -15.26 -15.72
CA ASP A 439 -21.81 -14.51 -16.84
C ASP A 439 -21.13 -13.22 -16.36
N GLY A 440 -21.74 -12.51 -15.41
CA GLY A 440 -21.17 -11.31 -14.84
C GLY A 440 -19.83 -11.57 -14.12
N GLY A 441 -19.70 -12.70 -13.41
CA GLY A 441 -18.43 -13.12 -12.81
C GLY A 441 -17.37 -13.45 -13.88
N ARG A 442 -17.77 -14.05 -15.00
CA ARG A 442 -16.89 -14.30 -16.16
C ARG A 442 -16.43 -12.98 -16.79
N GLU A 443 -17.31 -12.01 -16.98
CA GLU A 443 -16.98 -10.70 -17.51
C GLU A 443 -16.03 -9.92 -16.56
N LEU A 444 -16.30 -9.96 -15.25
CA LEU A 444 -15.44 -9.36 -14.26
C LEU A 444 -14.02 -9.94 -14.33
N ARG A 445 -13.90 -11.27 -14.46
CA ARG A 445 -12.62 -11.95 -14.66
C ARG A 445 -11.90 -11.49 -15.93
N GLN A 446 -12.62 -11.33 -17.05
CA GLN A 446 -12.01 -10.84 -18.29
C GLN A 446 -11.45 -9.42 -18.13
N ARG A 447 -12.18 -8.53 -17.44
CA ARG A 447 -11.70 -7.18 -17.13
C ARG A 447 -10.46 -7.20 -16.25
N THR A 448 -10.45 -8.04 -15.19
CA THR A 448 -9.29 -8.15 -14.30
C THR A 448 -8.07 -8.74 -15.01
N LEU A 449 -8.26 -9.71 -15.91
CA LEU A 449 -7.17 -10.21 -16.75
C LEU A 449 -6.64 -9.15 -17.72
N ALA A 450 -7.49 -8.27 -18.23
CA ALA A 450 -7.05 -7.14 -19.06
C ALA A 450 -6.23 -6.13 -18.24
N ALA A 451 -6.72 -5.77 -17.03
CA ALA A 451 -5.99 -4.91 -16.09
C ALA A 451 -4.64 -5.51 -15.68
N MET A 452 -4.59 -6.83 -15.44
CA MET A 452 -3.32 -7.54 -15.17
C MET A 452 -2.31 -7.36 -16.31
N ARG A 453 -2.76 -7.52 -17.57
CA ARG A 453 -1.86 -7.34 -18.73
C ARG A 453 -1.35 -5.91 -18.79
N GLN A 454 -2.22 -4.91 -18.66
CA GLN A 454 -1.83 -3.49 -18.66
C GLN A 454 -0.84 -3.16 -17.54
N ALA A 455 -1.09 -3.67 -16.33
CA ALA A 455 -0.20 -3.45 -15.19
C ALA A 455 1.18 -4.12 -15.38
N LYS A 456 1.24 -5.30 -16.01
CA LYS A 456 2.51 -5.96 -16.38
C LYS A 456 3.24 -5.20 -17.46
N GLU A 457 2.55 -4.79 -18.52
CA GLU A 457 3.11 -3.96 -19.59
C GLU A 457 3.68 -2.63 -19.06
N ALA A 458 3.03 -2.02 -18.05
CA ALA A 458 3.54 -0.81 -17.41
C ALA A 458 4.90 -1.02 -16.72
N LEU A 459 5.19 -2.23 -16.23
CA LEU A 459 6.44 -2.59 -15.55
C LEU A 459 7.53 -3.12 -16.49
N ASP A 460 7.18 -3.52 -17.72
CA ASP A 460 8.13 -4.03 -18.71
C ASP A 460 9.07 -2.92 -19.23
N ASP A 461 10.12 -3.31 -19.92
CA ASP A 461 11.07 -2.36 -20.54
C ASP A 461 10.35 -1.47 -21.57
N GLY A 462 10.42 -0.15 -21.34
CA GLY A 462 9.67 0.85 -22.10
C GLY A 462 8.25 1.11 -21.62
N GLY A 463 7.76 0.35 -20.65
CA GLY A 463 6.46 0.59 -20.01
C GLY A 463 6.43 1.88 -19.18
N GLU A 464 5.23 2.39 -18.90
CA GLU A 464 5.04 3.68 -18.26
C GLU A 464 5.63 3.76 -16.85
N SER A 465 5.40 2.74 -16.02
CA SER A 465 5.92 2.69 -14.65
C SER A 465 7.44 2.52 -14.62
N ARG A 466 7.96 1.67 -15.51
CA ARG A 466 9.40 1.49 -15.68
C ARG A 466 10.08 2.78 -16.12
N THR A 467 9.48 3.50 -17.07
CA THR A 467 9.98 4.78 -17.57
C THR A 467 9.95 5.85 -16.48
N ALA A 468 8.87 5.93 -15.69
CA ALA A 468 8.76 6.87 -14.58
C ALA A 468 9.85 6.63 -13.52
N LEU A 469 10.10 5.37 -13.14
CA LEU A 469 11.18 5.00 -12.22
C LEU A 469 12.57 5.38 -12.76
N LEU A 470 12.83 5.09 -14.04
CA LEU A 470 14.11 5.41 -14.68
C LEU A 470 14.36 6.93 -14.76
N ASN A 471 13.32 7.72 -15.04
CA ASN A 471 13.39 9.17 -15.05
C ASN A 471 13.69 9.72 -13.67
N LEU A 472 12.99 9.25 -12.64
CA LEU A 472 13.20 9.62 -11.24
C LEU A 472 14.64 9.28 -10.79
N ALA A 473 15.11 8.06 -11.06
CA ALA A 473 16.47 7.65 -10.72
C ALA A 473 17.55 8.46 -11.47
N ARG A 474 17.29 8.85 -12.72
CA ARG A 474 18.19 9.71 -13.50
C ARG A 474 18.24 11.13 -12.94
N GLU A 475 17.09 11.69 -12.54
CA GLU A 475 16.99 12.99 -11.89
C GLU A 475 17.90 13.03 -10.65
N TRP A 476 17.80 12.04 -9.78
CA TRP A 476 18.62 11.97 -8.56
C TRP A 476 20.10 11.72 -8.81
N LYS A 477 20.46 10.99 -9.85
CA LYS A 477 21.87 10.79 -10.23
C LYS A 477 22.53 12.07 -10.75
N ASN A 478 21.75 12.91 -11.44
CA ASN A 478 22.27 14.11 -12.10
C ASN A 478 22.12 15.38 -11.24
N ALA A 479 21.44 15.31 -10.08
CA ALA A 479 21.17 16.48 -9.24
C ALA A 479 22.42 17.25 -8.79
N GLY A 480 23.58 16.59 -8.63
CA GLY A 480 24.85 17.23 -8.29
C GLY A 480 25.57 17.92 -9.46
N ASP A 481 25.25 17.56 -10.71
CA ASP A 481 25.94 18.09 -11.90
C ASP A 481 25.32 19.41 -12.39
N ILE A 482 24.07 19.68 -12.07
CA ILE A 482 23.32 20.88 -12.51
C ILE A 482 23.75 22.12 -11.69
N GLY A 483 24.26 21.96 -10.47
CA GLY A 483 24.75 23.05 -9.63
C GLY A 483 25.97 23.81 -10.18
N ASN A 484 26.69 23.25 -11.13
CA ASN A 484 27.88 23.87 -11.74
C ASN A 484 27.60 24.66 -13.03
N TYR A 485 26.38 24.66 -13.56
CA TYR A 485 26.04 25.41 -14.77
C TYR A 485 25.19 26.69 -14.54
N ALA A 486 24.80 26.98 -13.30
CA ALA A 486 23.97 28.15 -12.97
C ALA A 486 24.74 29.38 -12.45
N ILE A 487 26.09 29.42 -12.60
CA ILE A 487 26.92 30.60 -12.28
C ILE A 487 27.66 31.08 -13.53
N ILE A 488 27.03 31.09 -14.67
CA ILE A 488 27.51 31.85 -15.83
C ILE A 488 26.25 32.35 -16.57
N ASN A 489 25.65 33.43 -16.07
CA ASN A 489 25.18 34.64 -16.79
C ASN A 489 24.39 35.53 -15.85
#